data_f2f2e383d15f42dfd55d98b8eea660d9
#
_entry.id   f2f2e383d15f42dfd55d98b8eea660d9
#
_cell.length_a   1.000
_cell.length_b   1.000
_cell.length_c   1.000
_cell.angle_alpha   90.00
_cell.angle_beta   90.00
_cell.angle_gamma   90.00
#
_symmetry.space_group_name_H-M   'P 1'
#
loop_
_entity.id
_entity.type
_entity.pdbx_description
1 polymer ?
#
loop_
_entity_poly.entity_id
_entity_poly.type
_entity_poly.pdbx_seq_one_letter_code
_entity_poly.pdbx_strand_id
1 'polypeptide(L)'
;MANYYRITAYHPTEDYCFIVDSHGRFEKLWQFSSYLVNKGVKVLEVANGDTFLDGNMKRAKEHPEYLYIQSAQRGQPTKTTVTMDGKTYRAVEICGRRYVPDRNEVVR
;
A
#
# COMPACT_ATOMS: atom_id res chain seq x y z
N MET A 1 -8.82 17.15 -7.10
CA MET A 1 -7.40 17.45 -7.34
C MET A 1 -6.63 16.13 -7.43
N ALA A 2 -5.71 16.02 -8.39
CA ALA A 2 -4.88 14.83 -8.52
C ALA A 2 -3.70 14.89 -7.56
N ASN A 3 -3.40 13.77 -6.90
CA ASN A 3 -2.32 13.65 -5.94
C ASN A 3 -1.47 12.43 -6.24
N TYR A 4 -0.30 12.40 -5.64
CA TYR A 4 0.60 11.25 -5.67
C TYR A 4 0.37 10.39 -4.42
N TYR A 5 0.32 9.07 -4.62
CA TYR A 5 0.09 8.12 -3.53
C TYR A 5 1.06 6.95 -3.63
N ARG A 6 1.49 6.48 -2.47
CA ARG A 6 2.19 5.20 -2.36
C ARG A 6 1.33 4.24 -1.55
N ILE A 7 1.01 3.10 -2.14
CA ILE A 7 0.26 2.04 -1.48
C ILE A 7 1.23 0.93 -1.11
N THR A 8 1.26 0.57 0.17
CA THR A 8 2.01 -0.59 0.66
C THR A 8 1.02 -1.69 1.01
N ALA A 9 1.17 -2.86 0.41
CA ALA A 9 0.21 -3.94 0.52
C ALA A 9 0.90 -5.29 0.75
N TYR A 10 0.16 -6.23 1.31
CA TYR A 10 0.65 -7.56 1.63
C TYR A 10 -0.41 -8.61 1.32
N HIS A 11 0.00 -9.70 0.66
CA HIS A 11 -0.86 -10.84 0.40
C HIS A 11 -0.55 -11.93 1.43
N PRO A 12 -1.42 -12.15 2.44
CA PRO A 12 -1.10 -13.05 3.54
C PRO A 12 -1.05 -14.52 3.15
N THR A 13 -1.82 -14.93 2.15
CA THR A 13 -1.87 -16.32 1.71
C THR A 13 -0.66 -16.68 0.85
N GLU A 14 -0.33 -15.84 -0.14
CA GLU A 14 0.81 -16.09 -1.03
C GLU A 14 2.12 -15.53 -0.50
N ASP A 15 2.07 -14.78 0.58
CA ASP A 15 3.22 -14.26 1.32
C ASP A 15 4.15 -13.40 0.47
N TYR A 16 3.59 -12.41 -0.18
CA TYR A 16 4.36 -11.39 -0.86
C TYR A 16 3.85 -10.00 -0.51
N CYS A 17 4.71 -9.02 -0.64
CA CYS A 17 4.32 -7.62 -0.52
C CYS A 17 4.54 -6.89 -1.83
N PHE A 18 3.86 -5.75 -1.99
CA PHE A 18 4.14 -4.87 -3.09
C PHE A 18 3.89 -3.42 -2.73
N ILE A 19 4.60 -2.55 -3.45
CA ILE A 19 4.50 -1.11 -3.31
C ILE A 19 4.08 -0.57 -4.67
N VAL A 20 3.00 0.19 -4.67
CA VAL A 20 2.47 0.80 -5.89
C VAL A 20 2.55 2.31 -5.74
N ASP A 21 3.33 2.95 -6.61
CA ASP A 21 3.37 4.40 -6.72
C ASP A 21 2.42 4.83 -7.83
N SER A 22 1.50 5.71 -7.49
CA SER A 22 0.41 6.11 -8.37
C SER A 22 0.06 7.58 -8.19
N HIS A 23 -0.68 8.13 -9.15
CA HIS A 23 -1.21 9.48 -9.08
C HIS A 23 -2.60 9.52 -9.70
N GLY A 24 -3.45 10.36 -9.15
CA GLY A 24 -4.82 10.48 -9.58
C GLY A 24 -5.70 11.12 -8.50
N ARG A 25 -7.00 11.06 -8.69
CA ARG A 25 -7.95 11.53 -7.70
C ARG A 25 -8.14 10.52 -6.59
N PHE A 26 -8.47 10.99 -5.41
CA PHE A 26 -8.69 10.16 -4.23
C PHE A 26 -9.75 9.07 -4.47
N GLU A 27 -10.82 9.38 -5.18
CA GLU A 27 -11.87 8.41 -5.48
C GLU A 27 -11.34 7.21 -6.29
N LYS A 28 -10.42 7.46 -7.21
CA LYS A 28 -9.80 6.40 -8.01
C LYS A 28 -8.84 5.57 -7.18
N LEU A 29 -8.12 6.20 -6.27
CA LEU A 29 -7.30 5.50 -5.29
C LEU A 29 -8.15 4.58 -4.41
N TRP A 30 -9.28 5.06 -3.93
CA TRP A 30 -10.23 4.29 -3.14
C TRP A 30 -10.74 3.07 -3.90
N GLN A 31 -11.15 3.25 -5.17
CA GLN A 31 -11.61 2.16 -6.01
C GLN A 31 -10.53 1.10 -6.22
N PHE A 32 -9.28 1.53 -6.44
CA PHE A 32 -8.15 0.64 -6.60
C PHE A 32 -7.85 -0.13 -5.30
N SER A 33 -7.89 0.54 -4.16
CA SER A 33 -7.69 -0.11 -2.86
C SER A 33 -8.76 -1.17 -2.59
N SER A 34 -10.01 -0.87 -2.92
CA SER A 34 -11.11 -1.83 -2.79
C SER A 34 -10.92 -3.03 -3.71
N TYR A 35 -10.43 -2.82 -4.92
CA TYR A 35 -10.08 -3.89 -5.83
C TYR A 35 -9.02 -4.82 -5.22
N LEU A 36 -7.98 -4.27 -4.62
CA LEU A 36 -6.93 -5.06 -3.96
C LEU A 36 -7.50 -5.90 -2.81
N VAL A 37 -8.34 -5.30 -1.99
CA VAL A 37 -8.97 -6.00 -0.86
C VAL A 37 -9.82 -7.16 -1.38
N ASN A 38 -10.56 -6.97 -2.46
CA ASN A 38 -11.38 -8.01 -3.07
C ASN A 38 -10.54 -9.16 -3.66
N LYS A 39 -9.28 -8.91 -3.96
CA LYS A 39 -8.32 -9.94 -4.41
C LYS A 39 -7.60 -10.64 -3.26
N GLY A 40 -7.98 -10.37 -2.02
CA GLY A 40 -7.35 -10.98 -0.84
C GLY A 40 -6.09 -10.29 -0.38
N VAL A 41 -5.80 -9.10 -0.89
CA VAL A 41 -4.62 -8.32 -0.52
C VAL A 41 -4.97 -7.36 0.60
N LYS A 42 -4.13 -7.28 1.61
CA LYS A 42 -4.28 -6.29 2.69
C LYS A 42 -3.52 -5.03 2.34
N VAL A 43 -4.22 -3.91 2.32
CA VAL A 43 -3.61 -2.59 2.18
C VAL A 43 -3.14 -2.16 3.56
N LEU A 44 -1.83 -2.07 3.74
CA LEU A 44 -1.23 -1.77 5.05
C LEU A 44 -1.05 -0.28 5.28
N GLU A 45 -0.75 0.47 4.23
CA GLU A 45 -0.56 1.91 4.32
C GLU A 45 -0.86 2.56 2.98
N VAL A 46 -1.46 3.75 3.03
CA VAL A 46 -1.57 4.65 1.88
C VAL A 46 -0.96 5.97 2.30
N ALA A 47 0.17 6.32 1.68
CA ALA A 47 0.88 7.57 1.98
C ALA A 47 0.71 8.55 0.84
N ASN A 48 0.50 9.82 1.19
CA ASN A 48 0.53 10.91 0.21
C ASN A 48 1.98 11.34 -0.02
N GLY A 49 2.34 11.55 -1.28
CA GLY A 49 3.65 12.08 -1.65
C GLY A 49 3.53 13.47 -2.26
N ASP A 50 4.60 14.22 -2.12
CA ASP A 50 4.69 15.57 -2.69
C ASP A 50 5.48 15.59 -3.99
N THR A 51 6.07 14.46 -4.37
CA THR A 51 6.93 14.36 -5.54
C THR A 51 6.13 13.85 -6.73
N PHE A 52 6.12 14.63 -7.80
CA PHE A 52 5.43 14.28 -9.03
C PHE A 52 6.39 14.32 -10.20
N LEU A 53 6.16 13.44 -11.15
CA LEU A 53 6.73 13.60 -12.50
C LEU A 53 5.72 14.44 -13.30
N ASP A 54 6.16 15.59 -13.78
CA ASP A 54 5.29 16.59 -14.42
C ASP A 54 4.37 16.00 -15.48
N GLY A 55 4.90 15.15 -16.35
CA GLY A 55 4.09 14.52 -17.39
C GLY A 55 2.96 13.64 -16.85
N ASN A 56 3.21 12.96 -15.74
CA ASN A 56 2.21 12.10 -15.10
C ASN A 56 1.12 12.93 -14.43
N MET A 57 1.49 14.03 -13.82
CA MET A 57 0.50 14.97 -13.23
C MET A 57 -0.37 15.59 -14.31
N LYS A 58 0.21 15.92 -15.44
CA LYS A 58 -0.54 16.44 -16.60
C LYS A 58 -1.59 15.43 -17.05
N ARG A 59 -1.21 14.16 -17.20
CA ARG A 59 -2.14 13.07 -17.55
C ARG A 59 -3.26 12.94 -16.53
N ALA A 60 -2.95 13.00 -15.24
CA ALA A 60 -3.95 12.91 -14.18
C ALA A 60 -4.93 14.08 -14.20
N LYS A 61 -4.49 15.26 -14.60
CA LYS A 61 -5.36 16.43 -14.75
C LYS A 61 -6.24 16.34 -15.99
N GLU A 62 -5.69 15.85 -17.11
CA GLU A 62 -6.43 15.72 -18.37
C GLU A 62 -7.43 14.56 -18.35
N HIS A 63 -7.12 13.49 -17.61
CA HIS A 63 -7.91 12.26 -17.55
C HIS A 63 -8.19 11.86 -16.09
N PRO A 64 -8.99 12.66 -15.37
CA PRO A 64 -9.22 12.44 -13.95
C PRO A 64 -9.98 11.15 -13.64
N GLU A 65 -10.54 10.50 -14.65
CA GLU A 65 -11.24 9.22 -14.51
C GLU A 65 -10.31 8.04 -14.28
N TYR A 66 -8.99 8.23 -14.37
CA TYR A 66 -8.01 7.15 -14.18
C TYR A 66 -7.13 7.37 -12.96
N LEU A 67 -6.70 6.27 -12.37
CA LEU A 67 -5.54 6.24 -11.49
C LEU A 67 -4.36 5.75 -12.33
N TYR A 68 -3.33 6.58 -12.43
CA TYR A 68 -2.13 6.24 -13.18
C TYR A 68 -1.13 5.55 -12.27
N ILE A 69 -0.70 4.35 -12.64
CA ILE A 69 0.31 3.62 -11.89
C ILE A 69 1.66 3.97 -12.50
N GLN A 70 2.53 4.54 -11.67
CA GLN A 70 3.87 4.96 -12.05
C GLN A 70 4.86 3.82 -11.91
N SER A 71 4.76 3.07 -10.82
CA SER A 71 5.57 1.89 -10.60
C SER A 71 4.84 0.90 -9.69
N ALA A 72 5.13 -0.36 -9.87
CA ALA A 72 4.64 -1.43 -9.01
C ALA A 72 5.78 -2.41 -8.78
N GLN A 73 6.19 -2.58 -7.52
CA GLN A 73 7.30 -3.45 -7.14
C GLN A 73 6.78 -4.55 -6.22
N ARG A 74 7.06 -5.78 -6.59
CA ARG A 74 6.71 -6.96 -5.79
C ARG A 74 7.96 -7.49 -5.11
N GLY A 75 7.82 -7.95 -3.86
CA GLY A 75 8.94 -8.51 -3.11
C GLY A 75 8.48 -9.39 -1.96
N GLN A 76 9.47 -9.93 -1.25
CA GLN A 76 9.25 -10.71 -0.04
C GLN A 76 9.39 -9.80 1.17
N PRO A 77 8.39 -9.77 2.08
CA PRO A 77 8.55 -9.04 3.32
C PRO A 77 9.47 -9.78 4.28
N THR A 78 10.12 -9.04 5.17
CA THR A 78 10.87 -9.62 6.28
C THR A 78 9.91 -9.95 7.41
N LYS A 79 9.92 -11.18 7.88
CA LYS A 79 9.08 -11.58 9.01
C LYS A 79 9.70 -11.08 10.31
N THR A 80 8.86 -10.46 11.15
CA THR A 80 9.32 -9.90 12.42
C THR A 80 8.16 -9.89 13.42
N THR A 81 8.34 -9.21 14.53
CA THR A 81 7.32 -9.03 15.56
C THR A 81 7.27 -7.58 16.00
N VAL A 82 6.12 -7.16 16.52
CA VAL A 82 5.91 -5.85 17.13
C VAL A 82 5.21 -6.04 18.45
N THR A 83 5.74 -5.43 19.50
CA THR A 83 5.13 -5.46 20.83
C THR A 83 4.38 -4.15 21.07
N MET A 84 3.07 -4.27 21.35
CA MET A 84 2.20 -3.13 21.65
C MET A 84 1.31 -3.50 22.84
N ASP A 85 1.25 -2.61 23.82
CA ASP A 85 0.40 -2.78 25.01
C ASP A 85 0.61 -4.13 25.73
N GLY A 86 1.88 -4.55 25.83
CA GLY A 86 2.25 -5.80 26.49
C GLY A 86 2.00 -7.06 25.66
N LYS A 87 1.51 -6.94 24.45
CA LYS A 87 1.27 -8.08 23.54
C LYS A 87 2.22 -8.04 22.37
N THR A 88 2.69 -9.20 21.93
CA THR A 88 3.57 -9.33 20.79
C THR A 88 2.79 -9.87 19.60
N TYR A 89 2.85 -9.15 18.50
CA TYR A 89 2.13 -9.48 17.26
C TYR A 89 3.10 -9.90 16.17
N ARG A 90 2.64 -10.81 15.33
CA ARG A 90 3.36 -11.11 14.09
C ARG A 90 3.30 -9.90 13.18
N ALA A 91 4.45 -9.54 12.62
CA ALA A 91 4.59 -8.36 11.79
C ALA A 91 5.36 -8.68 10.52
N VAL A 92 5.21 -7.83 9.53
CA VAL A 92 6.00 -7.86 8.31
C VAL A 92 6.72 -6.51 8.17
N GLU A 93 7.99 -6.55 7.79
CA GLU A 93 8.77 -5.36 7.54
C GLU A 93 8.90 -5.15 6.04
N ILE A 94 8.48 -3.98 5.58
CA ILE A 94 8.48 -3.60 4.18
C ILE A 94 9.08 -2.21 4.09
N CYS A 95 10.19 -2.08 3.38
CA CYS A 95 10.92 -0.81 3.22
C CYS A 95 11.23 -0.11 4.54
N GLY A 96 11.68 -0.89 5.53
CA GLY A 96 12.09 -0.35 6.83
C GLY A 96 10.96 -0.05 7.80
N ARG A 97 9.71 -0.27 7.41
CA ARG A 97 8.55 -0.09 8.28
C ARG A 97 7.96 -1.43 8.65
N ARG A 98 7.50 -1.55 9.91
CA ARG A 98 6.87 -2.76 10.42
C ARG A 98 5.36 -2.57 10.45
N TYR A 99 4.64 -3.57 9.93
CA TYR A 99 3.18 -3.57 9.89
C TYR A 99 2.65 -4.84 10.54
N VAL A 100 1.55 -4.72 11.26
CA VAL A 100 0.82 -5.87 11.83
C VAL A 100 -0.37 -6.15 10.92
N PRO A 101 -0.29 -7.17 10.05
CA PRO A 101 -1.37 -7.45 9.09
C PRO A 101 -2.66 -7.92 9.75
N ASP A 102 -2.52 -8.65 10.86
CA ASP A 102 -3.67 -9.17 11.61
C ASP A 102 -3.42 -9.02 13.10
N ARG A 103 -4.18 -8.13 13.74
CA ARG A 103 -4.07 -7.87 15.18
C ARG A 103 -4.62 -9.01 16.05
N ASN A 104 -5.25 -10.00 15.45
CA ASN A 104 -5.69 -11.21 16.15
C ASN A 104 -4.58 -12.25 16.26
N GLU A 105 -3.50 -12.12 15.50
CA GLU A 105 -2.36 -13.03 15.54
C GLU A 105 -1.33 -12.56 16.57
N VAL A 106 -1.59 -12.92 17.83
CA VAL A 106 -0.68 -12.63 18.93
C VAL A 106 0.31 -13.79 19.07
N VAL A 107 1.59 -13.47 19.17
CA VAL A 107 2.65 -14.44 19.43
C VAL A 107 2.69 -14.73 20.92
N ARG A 108 2.60 -16.01 21.28
CA ARG A 108 2.64 -16.45 22.66
C ARG A 108 3.97 -17.11 23.02
#